data_e272291e71f994d81331e0da355c1b9c
#
_entry.id   e272291e71f994d81331e0da355c1b9c
#
_cell.length_a   1.000
_cell.length_b   1.000
_cell.length_c   1.000
_cell.angle_alpha   90.00
_cell.angle_beta   90.00
_cell.angle_gamma   90.00
#
_symmetry.space_group_name_H-M   'P 1'
#
loop_
_entity.id
_entity.type
_entity.pdbx_description
1 polymer ?
#
loop_
_entity_poly.entity_id
_entity_poly.type
_entity_poly.pdbx_seq_one_letter_code
_entity_poly.pdbx_strand_id
1 'polypeptide(L)'
;MFAEKDLVQFREKGITLETIRQQLSNFRKGFPFLTIIKPAIIDDGILEIPEKEAYIYQQKYDNGKDGLVILKFVPASGAATRMFKALFEYYNEIKSRKEITSQAGSEANTSVDEFFEQLGSFAFYDDLNSILKKKNTGIETIQDVSRQAKILDAFLNEGGMNYGNLPKGLLKFHFYQQGCRTSLEEHLVEGEKYCRDKKGRVQIHFTVSPEHIKAFSAKVAEVKSFYEEKYNVRYLINFSVQKPSTDTMAVDLNNNPFREEDGSVLFRPGGHGALLENLNEIDSDIIFIKNIDNVVPDRLKEATTLYKKALAGVLMTFQERIFRYLKLLGEKEMMEDSLIEELNHFLEKELCIIPPEG
;
A
#
# COMPACT_ATOMS: atom_id res chain seq x y z
N MET A 1 32.53 -8.21 -15.00
CA MET A 1 32.66 -9.24 -13.97
C MET A 1 32.69 -8.52 -12.62
N PHE A 2 32.11 -9.07 -11.59
CA PHE A 2 32.02 -8.39 -10.29
C PHE A 2 33.31 -8.53 -9.51
N ALA A 3 33.72 -7.47 -8.81
CA ALA A 3 34.86 -7.47 -7.91
C ALA A 3 34.53 -8.10 -6.56
N GLU A 4 35.53 -8.45 -5.74
CA GLU A 4 35.29 -9.02 -4.40
C GLU A 4 34.40 -8.12 -3.52
N LYS A 5 34.60 -6.80 -3.59
CA LYS A 5 33.76 -5.83 -2.88
C LYS A 5 32.26 -5.92 -3.26
N ASP A 6 31.98 -6.22 -4.53
CA ASP A 6 30.58 -6.37 -4.99
C ASP A 6 29.97 -7.64 -4.38
N LEU A 7 30.73 -8.73 -4.31
CA LEU A 7 30.27 -9.98 -3.70
C LEU A 7 30.03 -9.83 -2.19
N VAL A 8 30.81 -9.00 -1.50
CA VAL A 8 30.56 -8.64 -0.11
C VAL A 8 29.24 -7.88 0.01
N GLN A 9 29.07 -6.83 -0.79
CA GLN A 9 27.82 -6.05 -0.80
C GLN A 9 26.58 -6.91 -1.06
N PHE A 10 26.65 -7.86 -2.00
CA PHE A 10 25.55 -8.77 -2.31
C PHE A 10 25.21 -9.68 -1.12
N ARG A 11 26.24 -10.23 -0.45
CA ARG A 11 26.05 -11.05 0.76
C ARG A 11 25.43 -10.27 1.91
N GLU A 12 25.87 -9.03 2.13
CA GLU A 12 25.31 -8.16 3.16
C GLU A 12 23.83 -7.83 2.91
N LYS A 13 23.43 -7.71 1.64
CA LYS A 13 22.02 -7.53 1.25
C LYS A 13 21.22 -8.84 1.24
N GLY A 14 21.86 -10.00 1.37
CA GLY A 14 21.21 -11.30 1.23
C GLY A 14 20.84 -11.64 -0.22
N ILE A 15 21.48 -11.02 -1.23
CA ILE A 15 21.21 -11.27 -2.65
C ILE A 15 22.24 -12.27 -3.18
N THR A 16 21.77 -13.35 -3.81
CA THR A 16 22.68 -14.34 -4.42
C THR A 16 23.28 -13.83 -5.72
N LEU A 17 24.47 -14.33 -6.05
CA LEU A 17 25.08 -14.02 -7.36
C LEU A 17 24.22 -14.51 -8.53
N GLU A 18 23.49 -15.57 -8.34
CA GLU A 18 22.53 -16.10 -9.33
C GLU A 18 21.39 -15.10 -9.58
N THR A 19 20.78 -14.55 -8.52
CA THR A 19 19.77 -13.49 -8.61
C THR A 19 20.30 -12.27 -9.36
N ILE A 20 21.53 -11.84 -9.06
CA ILE A 20 22.18 -10.72 -9.75
C ILE A 20 22.35 -11.01 -11.26
N ARG A 21 22.81 -12.22 -11.60
CA ARG A 21 22.96 -12.63 -13.01
C ARG A 21 21.61 -12.68 -13.73
N GLN A 22 20.58 -13.15 -13.04
CA GLN A 22 19.23 -13.18 -13.59
C GLN A 22 18.69 -11.78 -13.83
N GLN A 23 18.87 -10.84 -12.87
CA GLN A 23 18.47 -9.45 -13.05
C GLN A 23 19.17 -8.83 -14.28
N LEU A 24 20.49 -9.01 -14.43
CA LEU A 24 21.22 -8.51 -15.61
C LEU A 24 20.74 -9.16 -16.91
N SER A 25 20.43 -10.45 -16.88
CA SER A 25 19.87 -11.13 -18.05
C SER A 25 18.52 -10.53 -18.45
N ASN A 26 17.66 -10.24 -17.46
CA ASN A 26 16.36 -9.64 -17.70
C ASN A 26 16.47 -8.21 -18.28
N PHE A 27 17.42 -7.41 -17.81
CA PHE A 27 17.67 -6.09 -18.41
C PHE A 27 18.10 -6.18 -19.88
N ARG A 28 18.93 -7.18 -20.23
CA ARG A 28 19.44 -7.35 -21.60
C ARG A 28 18.44 -7.97 -22.56
N LYS A 29 17.66 -8.95 -22.10
CA LYS A 29 16.74 -9.73 -22.93
C LYS A 29 15.30 -9.25 -22.87
N GLY A 30 14.97 -8.45 -21.85
CA GLY A 30 13.58 -8.16 -21.47
C GLY A 30 12.93 -9.35 -20.74
N PHE A 31 11.69 -9.14 -20.32
CA PHE A 31 10.84 -10.20 -19.80
C PHE A 31 9.99 -10.77 -20.93
N PRO A 32 9.71 -12.07 -20.94
CA PRO A 32 8.75 -12.62 -21.89
C PRO A 32 7.38 -11.96 -21.67
N PHE A 33 6.68 -11.66 -22.74
CA PHE A 33 5.32 -11.19 -22.66
C PHE A 33 4.42 -12.28 -22.04
N LEU A 34 3.50 -11.84 -21.17
CA LEU A 34 2.46 -12.73 -20.67
C LEU A 34 1.56 -13.18 -21.82
N THR A 35 1.27 -14.48 -21.88
CA THR A 35 0.27 -14.99 -22.82
C THR A 35 -1.10 -14.61 -22.30
N ILE A 36 -1.73 -13.63 -22.94
CA ILE A 36 -3.10 -13.22 -22.63
C ILE A 36 -4.03 -14.06 -23.50
N ILE A 37 -4.90 -14.87 -22.88
CA ILE A 37 -5.83 -15.75 -23.57
C ILE A 37 -7.08 -14.98 -23.97
N LYS A 38 -7.70 -14.27 -23.01
CA LYS A 38 -8.94 -13.49 -23.18
C LYS A 38 -9.11 -12.50 -22.04
N PRO A 39 -9.96 -11.45 -22.20
CA PRO A 39 -10.35 -10.60 -21.07
C PRO A 39 -11.19 -11.42 -20.08
N ALA A 40 -11.05 -11.12 -18.76
CA ALA A 40 -11.97 -11.61 -17.75
C ALA A 40 -13.29 -10.82 -17.83
N ILE A 41 -14.41 -11.54 -17.79
CA ILE A 41 -15.77 -10.98 -17.76
C ILE A 41 -16.57 -11.63 -16.62
N ILE A 42 -17.74 -11.08 -16.30
CA ILE A 42 -18.65 -11.68 -15.30
C ILE A 42 -18.95 -13.11 -15.70
N ASP A 43 -18.94 -14.03 -14.74
CA ASP A 43 -19.10 -15.48 -14.88
C ASP A 43 -18.00 -16.20 -15.69
N ASP A 44 -16.98 -15.45 -16.12
CA ASP A 44 -15.81 -16.01 -16.79
C ASP A 44 -14.54 -15.25 -16.37
N GLY A 45 -14.07 -15.53 -15.14
CA GLY A 45 -12.91 -14.90 -14.52
C GLY A 45 -13.22 -13.75 -13.57
N ILE A 46 -14.46 -13.22 -13.54
CA ILE A 46 -14.93 -12.24 -12.58
C ILE A 46 -16.14 -12.81 -11.82
N LEU A 47 -16.00 -12.91 -10.50
CA LEU A 47 -17.11 -13.21 -9.61
C LEU A 47 -17.83 -11.91 -9.25
N GLU A 48 -19.08 -11.75 -9.69
CA GLU A 48 -19.96 -10.67 -9.25
C GLU A 48 -20.59 -11.06 -7.91
N ILE A 49 -20.50 -10.16 -6.93
CA ILE A 49 -21.13 -10.35 -5.60
C ILE A 49 -22.15 -9.24 -5.40
N PRO A 50 -23.42 -9.49 -5.70
CA PRO A 50 -24.50 -8.54 -5.40
C PRO A 50 -24.56 -8.23 -3.90
N GLU A 51 -25.09 -7.07 -3.54
CA GLU A 51 -25.12 -6.60 -2.14
C GLU A 51 -25.77 -7.62 -1.19
N LYS A 52 -26.87 -8.29 -1.61
CA LYS A 52 -27.53 -9.31 -0.80
C LYS A 52 -26.60 -10.51 -0.49
N GLU A 53 -25.83 -10.93 -1.47
CA GLU A 53 -24.88 -12.01 -1.29
C GLU A 53 -23.68 -11.56 -0.46
N ALA A 54 -23.25 -10.30 -0.61
CA ALA A 54 -22.20 -9.72 0.22
C ALA A 54 -22.53 -9.81 1.71
N TYR A 55 -23.79 -9.60 2.10
CA TYR A 55 -24.24 -9.81 3.49
C TYR A 55 -24.18 -11.27 3.92
N ILE A 56 -24.47 -12.22 3.04
CA ILE A 56 -24.36 -13.66 3.37
C ILE A 56 -22.89 -14.04 3.63
N TYR A 57 -21.99 -13.60 2.77
CA TYR A 57 -20.56 -13.85 2.95
C TYR A 57 -20.00 -13.08 4.16
N GLN A 58 -20.47 -11.86 4.43
CA GLN A 58 -20.13 -11.15 5.66
C GLN A 58 -20.51 -11.96 6.90
N GLN A 59 -21.74 -12.51 6.95
CA GLN A 59 -22.20 -13.33 8.06
C GLN A 59 -21.36 -14.61 8.19
N LYS A 60 -21.00 -15.25 7.08
CA LYS A 60 -20.10 -16.40 7.08
C LYS A 60 -18.77 -16.06 7.74
N TYR A 61 -18.16 -14.94 7.36
CA TYR A 61 -16.92 -14.45 7.98
C TYR A 61 -17.12 -14.17 9.47
N ASP A 62 -18.13 -13.37 9.83
CA ASP A 62 -18.35 -12.95 11.21
C ASP A 62 -18.64 -14.15 12.14
N ASN A 63 -19.29 -15.20 11.66
CA ASN A 63 -19.59 -16.42 12.40
C ASN A 63 -18.42 -17.40 12.43
N GLY A 64 -17.64 -17.47 11.36
CA GLY A 64 -16.56 -18.46 11.18
C GLY A 64 -15.18 -18.01 11.63
N LYS A 65 -15.00 -16.74 12.00
CA LYS A 65 -13.67 -16.18 12.35
C LYS A 65 -13.15 -16.56 13.74
N ASP A 66 -13.92 -17.32 14.52
CA ASP A 66 -13.53 -17.71 15.85
C ASP A 66 -12.33 -18.66 15.85
N GLY A 67 -11.35 -18.31 16.66
CA GLY A 67 -10.10 -19.08 16.74
C GLY A 67 -9.09 -18.72 15.66
N LEU A 68 -9.49 -17.99 14.62
CA LEU A 68 -8.59 -17.56 13.55
C LEU A 68 -7.74 -16.34 13.97
N VAL A 69 -6.50 -16.34 13.54
CA VAL A 69 -5.59 -15.19 13.63
C VAL A 69 -5.83 -14.31 12.40
N ILE A 70 -6.39 -13.12 12.64
CA ILE A 70 -6.74 -12.17 11.58
C ILE A 70 -5.84 -10.96 11.67
N LEU A 71 -5.24 -10.57 10.54
CA LEU A 71 -4.30 -9.47 10.48
C LEU A 71 -4.61 -8.53 9.32
N LYS A 72 -4.40 -7.23 9.53
CA LYS A 72 -4.37 -6.23 8.46
C LYS A 72 -2.92 -5.92 8.09
N PHE A 73 -2.54 -6.21 6.86
CA PHE A 73 -1.23 -5.90 6.31
C PHE A 73 -1.30 -4.61 5.48
N VAL A 74 -0.47 -3.64 5.83
CA VAL A 74 -0.50 -2.31 5.23
C VAL A 74 0.87 -1.96 4.65
N PRO A 75 1.07 -2.09 3.33
CA PRO A 75 2.20 -1.51 2.64
C PRO A 75 2.26 0.00 2.87
N ALA A 76 3.29 0.50 3.57
CA ALA A 76 3.41 1.89 4.00
C ALA A 76 4.79 2.53 3.74
N SER A 77 5.66 1.85 2.97
CA SER A 77 7.01 2.34 2.64
C SER A 77 7.02 3.47 1.60
N GLY A 78 5.88 3.78 0.98
CA GLY A 78 5.80 4.82 -0.05
C GLY A 78 6.01 6.22 0.50
N ALA A 79 7.05 6.92 0.01
CA ALA A 79 7.23 8.35 0.26
C ALA A 79 6.15 9.18 -0.44
N ALA A 80 5.77 10.31 0.19
CA ALA A 80 4.81 11.23 -0.40
C ALA A 80 5.37 12.05 -1.57
N THR A 81 6.68 11.99 -1.84
CA THR A 81 7.38 12.78 -2.87
C THR A 81 6.71 12.68 -4.25
N ARG A 82 6.25 11.45 -4.62
CA ARG A 82 5.55 11.27 -5.90
C ARG A 82 4.17 11.93 -5.94
N MET A 83 3.49 12.01 -4.79
CA MET A 83 2.18 12.65 -4.66
C MET A 83 2.28 14.15 -4.92
N PHE A 84 3.38 14.77 -4.50
CA PHE A 84 3.60 16.21 -4.60
C PHE A 84 4.58 16.60 -5.71
N LYS A 85 4.85 15.71 -6.68
CA LYS A 85 5.82 15.94 -7.74
C LYS A 85 5.57 17.26 -8.50
N ALA A 86 4.33 17.50 -8.94
CA ALA A 86 3.97 18.73 -9.65
C ALA A 86 4.21 19.99 -8.81
N LEU A 87 3.90 19.93 -7.50
CA LEU A 87 4.14 21.04 -6.59
C LEU A 87 5.63 21.31 -6.38
N PHE A 88 6.47 20.27 -6.32
CA PHE A 88 7.93 20.41 -6.26
C PHE A 88 8.50 21.02 -7.53
N GLU A 89 8.06 20.55 -8.70
CA GLU A 89 8.50 21.05 -9.99
C GLU A 89 8.17 22.55 -10.11
N TYR A 90 6.93 22.92 -9.80
CA TYR A 90 6.50 24.31 -9.81
C TYR A 90 7.25 25.18 -8.78
N TYR A 91 7.46 24.69 -7.55
CA TYR A 91 8.22 25.40 -6.52
C TYR A 91 9.66 25.66 -6.95
N ASN A 92 10.34 24.69 -7.56
CA ASN A 92 11.70 24.83 -8.07
C ASN A 92 11.75 25.80 -9.26
N GLU A 93 10.74 25.76 -10.12
CA GLU A 93 10.61 26.68 -11.25
C GLU A 93 10.51 28.13 -10.77
N ILE A 94 9.64 28.42 -9.79
CA ILE A 94 9.51 29.75 -9.20
C ILE A 94 10.84 30.23 -8.60
N LYS A 95 11.53 29.36 -7.86
CA LYS A 95 12.82 29.70 -7.24
C LYS A 95 13.94 29.99 -8.23
N SER A 96 13.94 29.33 -9.38
CA SER A 96 15.00 29.47 -10.40
C SER A 96 14.81 30.68 -11.32
N ARG A 97 13.59 31.23 -11.43
CA ARG A 97 13.28 32.36 -12.31
C ARG A 97 13.47 33.69 -11.59
N LYS A 98 14.36 34.53 -12.09
CA LYS A 98 14.47 35.92 -11.69
C LYS A 98 13.32 36.81 -12.20
N GLU A 99 12.60 36.36 -13.23
CA GLU A 99 11.41 37.00 -13.80
C GLU A 99 10.42 35.92 -14.22
N ILE A 100 9.18 36.04 -13.77
CA ILE A 100 8.10 35.08 -14.04
C ILE A 100 7.34 35.54 -15.27
N THR A 101 7.55 34.90 -16.40
CA THR A 101 6.64 35.01 -17.54
C THR A 101 5.63 33.87 -17.45
N SER A 102 4.37 34.22 -17.21
CA SER A 102 3.25 33.28 -17.20
C SER A 102 3.09 32.64 -18.59
N GLN A 103 3.56 31.43 -18.76
CA GLN A 103 3.11 30.55 -19.85
C GLN A 103 2.23 29.45 -19.24
N ALA A 104 0.93 29.65 -19.40
CA ALA A 104 -0.10 28.66 -19.13
C ALA A 104 0.01 27.51 -20.15
N GLY A 105 -0.21 26.26 -19.69
CA GLY A 105 -0.57 25.19 -20.63
C GLY A 105 0.13 23.84 -20.49
N SER A 106 0.58 23.40 -19.30
CA SER A 106 0.95 22.01 -19.09
C SER A 106 -0.01 21.34 -18.07
N GLU A 107 -0.21 20.01 -18.18
CA GLU A 107 -1.01 19.23 -17.20
C GLU A 107 -0.51 19.43 -15.76
N ALA A 108 0.79 19.72 -15.57
CA ALA A 108 1.37 20.07 -14.28
C ALA A 108 0.80 21.38 -13.71
N ASN A 109 0.48 22.38 -14.54
CA ASN A 109 -0.10 23.62 -14.09
C ASN A 109 -1.54 23.43 -13.60
N THR A 110 -2.32 22.56 -14.25
CA THR A 110 -3.71 22.25 -13.82
C THR A 110 -3.73 21.69 -12.39
N SER A 111 -2.86 20.74 -12.06
CA SER A 111 -2.79 20.17 -10.71
C SER A 111 -2.32 21.18 -9.65
N VAL A 112 -1.46 22.13 -10.03
CA VAL A 112 -1.02 23.21 -9.14
C VAL A 112 -2.13 24.21 -8.90
N ASP A 113 -2.86 24.61 -9.97
CA ASP A 113 -3.99 25.53 -9.88
C ASP A 113 -5.11 24.93 -9.00
N GLU A 114 -5.46 23.66 -9.23
CA GLU A 114 -6.42 22.92 -8.40
C GLU A 114 -5.99 22.85 -6.92
N PHE A 115 -4.69 22.64 -6.65
CA PHE A 115 -4.18 22.65 -5.28
C PHE A 115 -4.44 24.00 -4.59
N PHE A 116 -4.14 25.10 -5.25
CA PHE A 116 -4.34 26.43 -4.66
C PHE A 116 -5.83 26.81 -4.57
N GLU A 117 -6.64 26.47 -5.56
CA GLU A 117 -8.09 26.69 -5.54
C GLU A 117 -8.78 25.92 -4.40
N GLN A 118 -8.34 24.70 -4.15
CA GLN A 118 -8.93 23.83 -3.13
C GLN A 118 -8.20 23.87 -1.79
N LEU A 119 -7.21 24.77 -1.62
CA LEU A 119 -6.32 24.76 -0.46
C LEU A 119 -7.07 24.74 0.87
N GLY A 120 -8.15 25.50 0.98
CA GLY A 120 -8.99 25.57 2.19
C GLY A 120 -9.77 24.30 2.51
N SER A 121 -9.90 23.36 1.58
CA SER A 121 -10.63 22.10 1.76
C SER A 121 -9.75 20.94 2.24
N PHE A 122 -8.42 21.10 2.21
CA PHE A 122 -7.53 20.03 2.63
C PHE A 122 -7.47 19.87 4.15
N ALA A 123 -7.37 18.65 4.61
CA ALA A 123 -7.31 18.29 6.03
C ALA A 123 -6.13 18.91 6.80
N PHE A 124 -5.11 19.35 6.12
CA PHE A 124 -3.92 19.99 6.68
C PHE A 124 -3.99 21.53 6.67
N TYR A 125 -5.05 22.13 6.16
CA TYR A 125 -5.15 23.59 5.95
C TYR A 125 -4.87 24.40 7.21
N ASP A 126 -5.47 24.02 8.34
CA ASP A 126 -5.32 24.76 9.60
C ASP A 126 -3.88 24.75 10.13
N ASP A 127 -3.18 23.61 9.97
CA ASP A 127 -1.77 23.50 10.35
C ASP A 127 -0.90 24.39 9.47
N LEU A 128 -1.10 24.34 8.16
CA LEU A 128 -0.38 25.17 7.19
C LEU A 128 -0.61 26.66 7.47
N ASN A 129 -1.86 27.06 7.69
CA ASN A 129 -2.24 28.44 8.01
C ASN A 129 -1.58 28.91 9.32
N SER A 130 -1.54 28.04 10.33
CA SER A 130 -0.88 28.34 11.61
C SER A 130 0.62 28.58 11.45
N ILE A 131 1.29 27.77 10.61
CA ILE A 131 2.72 27.94 10.29
C ILE A 131 2.96 29.24 9.52
N LEU A 132 2.13 29.53 8.52
CA LEU A 132 2.25 30.73 7.71
C LEU A 132 2.02 32.02 8.53
N LYS A 133 1.03 32.02 9.44
CA LYS A 133 0.80 33.13 10.37
C LYS A 133 2.01 33.40 11.27
N LYS A 134 2.67 32.35 11.78
CA LYS A 134 3.91 32.50 12.55
C LYS A 134 5.06 33.12 11.72
N LYS A 135 5.05 32.92 10.41
CA LYS A 135 6.03 33.50 9.46
C LYS A 135 5.57 34.87 8.91
N ASN A 136 4.56 35.52 9.50
CA ASN A 136 3.93 36.75 9.02
C ASN A 136 3.50 36.69 7.54
N THR A 137 3.03 35.55 7.10
CA THR A 137 2.53 35.33 5.74
C THR A 137 1.09 34.85 5.83
N GLY A 138 0.12 35.63 5.34
CA GLY A 138 -1.29 35.17 5.27
C GLY A 138 -1.59 34.38 4.00
N ILE A 139 -2.62 33.51 4.06
CA ILE A 139 -3.10 32.78 2.88
C ILE A 139 -4.03 33.66 1.99
N GLU A 140 -4.38 34.86 2.41
CA GLU A 140 -5.48 35.70 1.91
C GLU A 140 -5.34 36.16 0.45
N THR A 141 -4.18 36.03 -0.18
CA THR A 141 -3.94 36.37 -1.60
C THR A 141 -3.12 35.33 -2.31
N ILE A 142 -3.76 34.19 -2.63
CA ILE A 142 -3.14 33.01 -3.27
C ILE A 142 -2.66 33.31 -4.72
N GLN A 143 -3.14 34.38 -5.34
CA GLN A 143 -2.82 34.73 -6.74
C GLN A 143 -1.41 35.32 -6.94
N ASP A 144 -0.73 35.72 -5.88
CA ASP A 144 0.64 36.21 -5.96
C ASP A 144 1.65 35.07 -5.93
N VAL A 145 2.42 34.92 -7.00
CA VAL A 145 3.44 33.87 -7.17
C VAL A 145 4.48 33.87 -6.03
N SER A 146 4.85 35.06 -5.51
CA SER A 146 5.75 35.15 -4.34
C SER A 146 5.13 34.50 -3.10
N ARG A 147 3.82 34.59 -2.94
CA ARG A 147 3.08 33.93 -1.84
C ARG A 147 2.91 32.44 -2.09
N GLN A 148 2.62 32.03 -3.32
CA GLN A 148 2.60 30.62 -3.68
C GLN A 148 3.92 29.92 -3.32
N ALA A 149 5.06 30.56 -3.61
CA ALA A 149 6.37 30.05 -3.21
C ALA A 149 6.51 29.88 -1.69
N LYS A 150 6.02 30.83 -0.88
CA LYS A 150 6.06 30.75 0.59
C LYS A 150 5.12 29.68 1.13
N ILE A 151 3.93 29.52 0.51
CA ILE A 151 2.98 28.46 0.87
C ILE A 151 3.59 27.10 0.59
N LEU A 152 4.16 26.90 -0.61
CA LEU A 152 4.80 25.65 -0.98
C LEU A 152 6.05 25.35 -0.13
N ASP A 153 6.84 26.36 0.22
CA ASP A 153 7.95 26.20 1.16
C ASP A 153 7.48 25.70 2.53
N ALA A 154 6.44 26.32 3.06
CA ALA A 154 5.87 25.93 4.34
C ALA A 154 5.18 24.57 4.30
N PHE A 155 4.66 24.15 3.16
CA PHE A 155 4.00 22.87 2.98
C PHE A 155 4.99 21.71 2.77
N LEU A 156 5.97 21.88 1.85
CA LEU A 156 6.84 20.82 1.37
C LEU A 156 8.08 20.60 2.24
N ASN A 157 8.68 21.67 2.80
CA ASN A 157 10.02 21.64 3.37
C ASN A 157 10.04 21.53 4.91
N GLU A 158 11.21 21.16 5.47
CA GLU A 158 11.43 20.92 6.92
C GLU A 158 11.15 22.16 7.80
N GLY A 159 11.34 23.36 7.28
CA GLY A 159 10.98 24.58 8.00
C GLY A 159 9.48 24.83 8.17
N GLY A 160 8.65 23.91 7.71
CA GLY A 160 7.19 23.94 7.73
C GLY A 160 6.59 22.59 8.10
N MET A 161 5.67 22.09 7.27
CA MET A 161 4.98 20.81 7.48
C MET A 161 5.83 19.60 7.09
N ASN A 162 6.84 19.79 6.26
CA ASN A 162 7.72 18.74 5.74
C ASN A 162 6.98 17.61 4.96
N TYR A 163 5.84 17.92 4.35
CA TYR A 163 5.03 16.93 3.66
C TYR A 163 5.75 16.28 2.46
N GLY A 164 6.75 16.98 1.91
CA GLY A 164 7.60 16.45 0.85
C GLY A 164 8.45 15.26 1.26
N ASN A 165 8.83 15.17 2.54
CA ASN A 165 9.72 14.10 3.05
C ASN A 165 9.00 13.12 3.98
N LEU A 166 7.76 13.44 4.42
CA LEU A 166 7.00 12.53 5.28
C LEU A 166 6.48 11.33 4.47
N PRO A 167 6.38 10.15 5.10
CA PRO A 167 5.69 9.02 4.52
C PRO A 167 4.19 9.27 4.48
N LYS A 168 3.50 8.72 3.49
CA LYS A 168 2.04 8.88 3.29
C LYS A 168 1.21 8.57 4.54
N GLY A 169 1.67 7.62 5.37
CA GLY A 169 0.97 7.23 6.60
C GLY A 169 0.83 8.33 7.65
N LEU A 170 1.70 9.34 7.60
CA LEU A 170 1.73 10.45 8.56
C LEU A 170 1.07 11.73 8.03
N LEU A 171 0.62 11.75 6.78
CA LEU A 171 -0.10 12.87 6.21
C LEU A 171 -1.56 12.86 6.69
N LYS A 172 -2.13 14.04 6.96
CA LYS A 172 -3.56 14.21 7.24
C LYS A 172 -4.35 14.01 5.95
N PHE A 173 -5.23 13.02 5.95
CA PHE A 173 -6.03 12.63 4.78
C PHE A 173 -7.45 13.12 4.86
N HIS A 174 -8.08 13.04 6.02
CA HIS A 174 -9.49 13.40 6.17
C HIS A 174 -9.72 14.34 7.35
N PHE A 175 -10.64 15.28 7.14
CA PHE A 175 -11.15 16.19 8.15
C PHE A 175 -12.45 15.67 8.75
N TYR A 176 -12.58 15.80 10.08
CA TYR A 176 -13.78 15.47 10.85
C TYR A 176 -14.05 16.57 11.86
N GLN A 177 -15.27 16.64 12.40
CA GLN A 177 -15.62 17.64 13.42
C GLN A 177 -14.72 17.60 14.66
N GLN A 178 -14.15 16.42 14.96
CA GLN A 178 -13.27 16.20 16.12
C GLN A 178 -11.76 16.33 15.78
N GLY A 179 -11.43 16.80 14.59
CA GLY A 179 -10.05 16.94 14.11
C GLY A 179 -9.76 16.12 12.86
N CYS A 180 -8.50 16.13 12.44
CA CYS A 180 -8.07 15.44 11.24
C CYS A 180 -7.44 14.09 11.58
N ARG A 181 -7.59 13.13 10.67
CA ARG A 181 -6.89 11.84 10.77
C ARG A 181 -5.83 11.69 9.70
N THR A 182 -4.71 11.13 10.11
CA THR A 182 -3.70 10.64 9.18
C THR A 182 -4.15 9.34 8.53
N SER A 183 -3.51 8.97 7.43
CA SER A 183 -3.78 7.69 6.78
C SER A 183 -3.53 6.50 7.72
N LEU A 184 -2.51 6.56 8.59
CA LEU A 184 -2.28 5.55 9.64
C LEU A 184 -3.51 5.41 10.57
N GLU A 185 -4.05 6.53 11.05
CA GLU A 185 -5.23 6.54 11.94
C GLU A 185 -6.46 5.96 11.24
N GLU A 186 -6.63 6.24 9.94
CA GLU A 186 -7.72 5.63 9.17
C GLU A 186 -7.58 4.11 9.09
N HIS A 187 -6.34 3.59 9.02
CA HIS A 187 -6.10 2.15 9.07
C HIS A 187 -6.40 1.52 10.44
N LEU A 188 -6.22 2.26 11.55
CA LEU A 188 -6.66 1.81 12.88
C LEU A 188 -8.19 1.70 12.92
N VAL A 189 -8.89 2.75 12.49
CA VAL A 189 -10.37 2.78 12.45
C VAL A 189 -10.93 1.65 11.58
N GLU A 190 -10.36 1.42 10.40
CA GLU A 190 -10.80 0.33 9.53
C GLU A 190 -10.46 -1.06 10.10
N GLY A 191 -9.28 -1.22 10.72
CA GLY A 191 -8.85 -2.48 11.33
C GLY A 191 -9.84 -2.96 12.40
N GLU A 192 -10.35 -2.03 13.22
CA GLU A 192 -11.41 -2.34 14.19
C GLU A 192 -12.65 -2.96 13.52
N LYS A 193 -13.07 -2.44 12.37
CA LYS A 193 -14.32 -2.83 11.73
C LYS A 193 -14.31 -4.26 11.15
N TYR A 194 -13.16 -4.75 10.69
CA TYR A 194 -13.10 -6.07 10.04
C TYR A 194 -11.98 -7.00 10.51
N CYS A 195 -10.99 -6.53 11.28
CA CYS A 195 -9.93 -7.39 11.85
C CYS A 195 -10.09 -7.64 13.35
N ARG A 196 -11.12 -7.09 14.00
CA ARG A 196 -11.36 -7.32 15.43
C ARG A 196 -11.73 -8.78 15.69
N ASP A 197 -10.95 -9.45 16.57
CA ASP A 197 -11.28 -10.79 17.08
C ASP A 197 -12.28 -10.75 18.25
N LYS A 198 -12.75 -11.91 18.71
CA LYS A 198 -13.69 -11.99 19.85
C LYS A 198 -13.11 -11.51 21.19
N LYS A 199 -11.77 -11.47 21.31
CA LYS A 199 -11.09 -10.97 22.52
C LYS A 199 -10.89 -9.45 22.46
N GLY A 200 -11.45 -8.78 21.44
CA GLY A 200 -11.29 -7.34 21.22
C GLY A 200 -9.89 -6.93 20.74
N ARG A 201 -9.09 -7.86 20.19
CA ARG A 201 -7.77 -7.54 19.64
C ARG A 201 -7.89 -7.21 18.16
N VAL A 202 -7.07 -6.24 17.73
CA VAL A 202 -6.96 -5.83 16.32
C VAL A 202 -5.47 -5.86 15.95
N GLN A 203 -5.09 -6.76 15.05
CA GLN A 203 -3.71 -6.92 14.62
C GLN A 203 -3.48 -6.15 13.31
N ILE A 204 -2.48 -5.27 13.31
CA ILE A 204 -2.09 -4.50 12.12
C ILE A 204 -0.57 -4.56 11.96
N HIS A 205 -0.13 -4.86 10.76
CA HIS A 205 1.28 -4.88 10.39
C HIS A 205 1.54 -3.85 9.29
N PHE A 206 2.43 -2.91 9.54
CA PHE A 206 2.86 -1.92 8.55
C PHE A 206 4.25 -2.27 8.00
N THR A 207 4.42 -2.25 6.69
CA THR A 207 5.77 -2.26 6.10
C THR A 207 6.19 -0.82 5.85
N VAL A 208 7.28 -0.39 6.45
CA VAL A 208 7.76 1.00 6.41
C VAL A 208 9.22 1.05 5.94
N SER A 209 9.65 2.19 5.41
CA SER A 209 11.07 2.41 5.13
C SER A 209 11.85 2.59 6.44
N PRO A 210 13.13 2.17 6.50
CA PRO A 210 13.93 2.24 7.74
C PRO A 210 13.96 3.63 8.38
N GLU A 211 14.08 4.68 7.57
CA GLU A 211 14.13 6.09 7.97
C GLU A 211 12.82 6.55 8.64
N HIS A 212 11.70 5.90 8.36
CA HIS A 212 10.38 6.31 8.85
C HIS A 212 9.87 5.51 10.05
N ILE A 213 10.53 4.42 10.46
CA ILE A 213 10.10 3.57 11.59
C ILE A 213 9.88 4.40 12.86
N LYS A 214 10.82 5.29 13.19
CA LYS A 214 10.72 6.11 14.40
C LYS A 214 9.49 7.03 14.38
N ALA A 215 9.23 7.65 13.25
CA ALA A 215 8.10 8.56 13.08
C ALA A 215 6.74 7.81 13.15
N PHE A 216 6.66 6.63 12.50
CA PHE A 216 5.47 5.77 12.62
C PHE A 216 5.24 5.28 14.05
N SER A 217 6.29 4.82 14.73
CA SER A 217 6.20 4.36 16.12
C SER A 217 5.76 5.47 17.07
N ALA A 218 6.29 6.69 16.89
CA ALA A 218 5.88 7.86 17.66
C ALA A 218 4.40 8.20 17.43
N LYS A 219 3.94 8.19 16.16
CA LYS A 219 2.52 8.46 15.85
C LYS A 219 1.61 7.37 16.44
N VAL A 220 1.99 6.10 16.36
CA VAL A 220 1.25 5.03 17.01
C VAL A 220 1.17 5.24 18.52
N ALA A 221 2.28 5.56 19.18
CA ALA A 221 2.29 5.81 20.62
C ALA A 221 1.38 7.00 21.02
N GLU A 222 1.33 8.04 20.18
CA GLU A 222 0.47 9.21 20.38
C GLU A 222 -1.02 8.86 20.33
N VAL A 223 -1.46 8.05 19.35
CA VAL A 223 -2.89 7.90 19.05
C VAL A 223 -3.50 6.59 19.55
N LYS A 224 -2.68 5.58 19.83
CA LYS A 224 -3.14 4.21 20.13
C LYS A 224 -4.14 4.17 21.27
N SER A 225 -3.79 4.74 22.44
CA SER A 225 -4.62 4.71 23.64
C SER A 225 -5.99 5.35 23.41
N PHE A 226 -6.02 6.47 22.65
CA PHE A 226 -7.29 7.12 22.28
C PHE A 226 -8.22 6.18 21.48
N TYR A 227 -7.67 5.48 20.46
CA TYR A 227 -8.48 4.56 19.65
C TYR A 227 -8.81 3.27 20.40
N GLU A 228 -7.95 2.77 21.29
CA GLU A 228 -8.24 1.62 22.16
C GLU A 228 -9.42 1.91 23.09
N GLU A 229 -9.43 3.07 23.73
CA GLU A 229 -10.53 3.52 24.59
C GLU A 229 -11.80 3.76 23.77
N LYS A 230 -11.71 4.51 22.66
CA LYS A 230 -12.86 4.87 21.82
C LYS A 230 -13.62 3.65 21.29
N TYR A 231 -12.91 2.59 20.90
CA TYR A 231 -13.53 1.40 20.28
C TYR A 231 -13.59 0.18 21.21
N ASN A 232 -13.10 0.32 22.42
CA ASN A 232 -12.99 -0.78 23.39
C ASN A 232 -12.30 -2.01 22.75
N VAL A 233 -11.08 -1.80 22.24
CA VAL A 233 -10.22 -2.81 21.62
C VAL A 233 -8.79 -2.69 22.10
N ARG A 234 -7.97 -3.70 21.80
CA ARG A 234 -6.52 -3.68 21.99
C ARG A 234 -5.82 -3.79 20.63
N TYR A 235 -5.09 -2.76 20.23
CA TYR A 235 -4.29 -2.82 19.01
C TYR A 235 -2.93 -3.50 19.25
N LEU A 236 -2.64 -4.50 18.41
CA LEU A 236 -1.34 -5.16 18.29
C LEU A 236 -0.72 -4.69 16.98
N ILE A 237 0.19 -3.72 17.06
CA ILE A 237 0.77 -3.07 15.89
C ILE A 237 2.23 -3.47 15.76
N ASN A 238 2.59 -4.04 14.60
CA ASN A 238 3.93 -4.44 14.25
C ASN A 238 4.43 -3.70 13.02
N PHE A 239 5.75 -3.61 12.89
CA PHE A 239 6.41 -3.00 11.75
C PHE A 239 7.44 -3.96 11.17
N SER A 240 7.57 -3.96 9.84
CA SER A 240 8.72 -4.55 9.16
C SER A 240 9.27 -3.60 8.10
N VAL A 241 10.50 -3.86 7.67
CA VAL A 241 11.14 -3.18 6.56
C VAL A 241 11.16 -4.12 5.38
N GLN A 242 10.99 -3.60 4.16
CA GLN A 242 11.21 -4.37 2.95
C GLN A 242 12.62 -4.96 2.99
N LYS A 243 12.74 -6.25 2.72
CA LYS A 243 14.02 -6.96 2.80
C LYS A 243 14.98 -6.48 1.74
N PRO A 244 16.23 -6.13 2.10
CA PRO A 244 17.26 -5.75 1.13
C PRO A 244 17.56 -6.83 0.08
N SER A 245 17.28 -8.10 0.36
CA SER A 245 17.34 -9.23 -0.58
C SER A 245 16.44 -9.08 -1.79
N THR A 246 15.38 -8.27 -1.68
CA THR A 246 14.40 -8.01 -2.74
C THR A 246 14.72 -6.78 -3.58
N ASP A 247 15.83 -6.09 -3.30
CA ASP A 247 16.26 -4.93 -4.05
C ASP A 247 16.67 -5.32 -5.48
N THR A 248 16.41 -4.42 -6.42
CA THR A 248 16.81 -4.58 -7.80
C THR A 248 18.06 -3.75 -8.08
N MET A 249 19.06 -4.36 -8.71
CA MET A 249 20.27 -3.68 -9.16
C MET A 249 19.91 -2.65 -10.25
N ALA A 250 20.43 -1.44 -10.14
CA ALA A 250 20.33 -0.45 -11.20
C ALA A 250 21.38 -0.72 -12.29
N VAL A 251 21.03 -0.39 -13.54
CA VAL A 251 21.94 -0.50 -14.68
C VAL A 251 22.01 0.83 -15.47
N ASP A 252 23.12 1.03 -16.18
CA ASP A 252 23.26 2.12 -17.15
C ASP A 252 22.53 1.80 -18.47
N LEU A 253 22.59 2.73 -19.42
CA LEU A 253 21.97 2.57 -20.75
C LEU A 253 22.54 1.41 -21.58
N ASN A 254 23.71 0.86 -21.19
CA ASN A 254 24.35 -0.29 -21.82
C ASN A 254 24.08 -1.60 -21.06
N ASN A 255 23.19 -1.57 -20.07
CA ASN A 255 22.88 -2.69 -19.18
C ASN A 255 24.08 -3.18 -18.35
N ASN A 256 25.01 -2.28 -17.99
CA ASN A 256 26.04 -2.55 -17.01
C ASN A 256 25.59 -2.08 -15.63
N PRO A 257 26.07 -2.72 -14.53
CA PRO A 257 25.75 -2.29 -13.18
C PRO A 257 26.08 -0.82 -12.97
N PHE A 258 25.08 -0.03 -12.58
CA PHE A 258 25.29 1.37 -12.22
C PHE A 258 26.02 1.44 -10.88
N ARG A 259 27.01 2.34 -10.78
CA ARG A 259 27.82 2.48 -9.58
C ARG A 259 27.67 3.87 -8.97
N GLU A 260 27.66 3.90 -7.66
CA GLU A 260 27.75 5.12 -6.87
C GLU A 260 29.18 5.69 -6.91
N GLU A 261 29.39 6.89 -6.37
CA GLU A 261 30.67 7.58 -6.35
C GLU A 261 31.77 6.78 -5.62
N ASP A 262 31.41 6.01 -4.59
CA ASP A 262 32.31 5.12 -3.85
C ASP A 262 32.64 3.82 -4.61
N GLY A 263 32.02 3.66 -5.79
CA GLY A 263 32.15 2.50 -6.66
C GLY A 263 31.35 1.28 -6.23
N SER A 264 30.44 1.38 -5.22
CA SER A 264 29.47 0.36 -4.88
C SER A 264 28.39 0.24 -5.96
N VAL A 265 27.75 -0.92 -6.06
CA VAL A 265 26.63 -1.12 -6.99
C VAL A 265 25.38 -0.45 -6.43
N LEU A 266 24.70 0.36 -7.24
CA LEU A 266 23.43 0.98 -6.86
C LEU A 266 22.32 -0.05 -6.88
N PHE A 267 21.59 -0.17 -5.75
CA PHE A 267 20.36 -0.93 -5.65
C PHE A 267 19.16 -0.02 -5.40
N ARG A 268 18.01 -0.42 -5.92
CA ARG A 268 16.73 0.25 -5.71
C ARG A 268 15.73 -0.71 -5.08
N PRO A 269 14.95 -0.25 -4.10
CA PRO A 269 13.87 -1.07 -3.54
C PRO A 269 12.94 -1.57 -4.64
N GLY A 270 12.59 -2.85 -4.58
CA GLY A 270 11.59 -3.44 -5.46
C GLY A 270 10.19 -2.85 -5.21
N GLY A 271 9.27 -3.08 -6.16
CA GLY A 271 7.86 -2.71 -6.01
C GLY A 271 7.13 -3.57 -4.98
N HIS A 272 5.79 -3.47 -4.93
CA HIS A 272 4.98 -4.20 -3.94
C HIS A 272 5.17 -5.73 -3.95
N GLY A 273 5.57 -6.32 -5.08
CA GLY A 273 5.90 -7.75 -5.14
C GLY A 273 7.05 -8.15 -4.20
N ALA A 274 7.97 -7.23 -3.90
CA ALA A 274 9.05 -7.46 -2.94
C ALA A 274 8.54 -7.70 -1.50
N LEU A 275 7.34 -7.24 -1.18
CA LEU A 275 6.71 -7.42 0.14
C LEU A 275 6.14 -8.82 0.35
N LEU A 276 6.16 -9.69 -0.67
CA LEU A 276 5.76 -11.10 -0.52
C LEU A 276 6.61 -11.82 0.53
N GLU A 277 7.90 -11.51 0.63
CA GLU A 277 8.76 -12.08 1.67
C GLU A 277 8.33 -11.63 3.07
N ASN A 278 7.98 -10.35 3.24
CA ASN A 278 7.45 -9.84 4.50
C ASN A 278 6.10 -10.48 4.84
N LEU A 279 5.23 -10.63 3.85
CA LEU A 279 3.91 -11.25 4.02
C LEU A 279 4.02 -12.72 4.39
N ASN A 280 4.95 -13.45 3.78
CA ASN A 280 5.14 -14.88 3.99
C ASN A 280 5.72 -15.24 5.39
N GLU A 281 6.30 -14.26 6.09
CA GLU A 281 6.76 -14.42 7.48
C GLU A 281 5.65 -14.20 8.52
N ILE A 282 4.46 -13.79 8.08
CA ILE A 282 3.34 -13.51 8.99
C ILE A 282 2.54 -14.77 9.21
N ASP A 283 2.51 -15.24 10.46
CA ASP A 283 1.69 -16.36 10.89
C ASP A 283 0.26 -15.86 11.19
N SER A 284 -0.61 -15.97 10.19
CA SER A 284 -2.02 -15.57 10.28
C SER A 284 -2.88 -16.39 9.32
N ASP A 285 -4.11 -16.70 9.75
CA ASP A 285 -5.06 -17.49 8.96
C ASP A 285 -5.72 -16.65 7.85
N ILE A 286 -6.02 -15.38 8.14
CA ILE A 286 -6.59 -14.43 7.18
C ILE A 286 -5.84 -13.11 7.25
N ILE A 287 -5.34 -12.64 6.09
CA ILE A 287 -4.63 -11.37 5.96
C ILE A 287 -5.38 -10.44 5.01
N PHE A 288 -5.83 -9.30 5.54
CA PHE A 288 -6.38 -8.22 4.74
C PHE A 288 -5.28 -7.27 4.28
N ILE A 289 -5.00 -7.23 2.99
CA ILE A 289 -4.00 -6.33 2.41
C ILE A 289 -4.68 -5.05 1.93
N LYS A 290 -4.14 -3.89 2.34
CA LYS A 290 -4.60 -2.58 1.88
C LYS A 290 -3.47 -1.56 1.95
N ASN A 291 -3.19 -0.87 0.84
CA ASN A 291 -2.15 0.16 0.79
C ASN A 291 -2.45 1.32 1.74
N ILE A 292 -1.39 1.96 2.25
CA ILE A 292 -1.47 3.05 3.24
C ILE A 292 -2.32 4.23 2.78
N ASP A 293 -2.33 4.56 1.50
CA ASP A 293 -3.06 5.68 0.92
C ASP A 293 -4.45 5.32 0.38
N ASN A 294 -4.83 4.03 0.43
CA ASN A 294 -6.14 3.58 -0.04
C ASN A 294 -7.17 3.61 1.11
N VAL A 295 -7.41 4.77 1.68
CA VAL A 295 -8.34 4.99 2.78
C VAL A 295 -9.49 5.88 2.36
N VAL A 296 -10.63 5.72 3.00
CA VAL A 296 -11.86 6.48 2.73
C VAL A 296 -12.37 7.16 4.00
N PRO A 297 -13.07 8.30 3.90
CA PRO A 297 -13.68 8.94 5.06
C PRO A 297 -14.79 8.08 5.67
N ASP A 298 -15.14 8.35 6.94
CA ASP A 298 -16.09 7.53 7.72
C ASP A 298 -17.43 7.26 7.01
N ARG A 299 -17.94 8.24 6.27
CA ARG A 299 -19.19 8.11 5.49
C ARG A 299 -19.18 7.02 4.41
N LEU A 300 -17.98 6.59 3.97
CA LEU A 300 -17.80 5.57 2.93
C LEU A 300 -17.25 4.24 3.50
N LYS A 301 -16.97 4.17 4.81
CA LYS A 301 -16.37 2.97 5.41
C LYS A 301 -17.34 1.78 5.51
N GLU A 302 -18.63 2.03 5.51
CA GLU A 302 -19.63 0.96 5.61
C GLU A 302 -19.54 0.01 4.43
N ALA A 303 -19.56 0.53 3.20
CA ALA A 303 -19.39 -0.27 1.99
C ALA A 303 -18.03 -0.98 1.97
N THR A 304 -16.95 -0.27 2.34
CA THR A 304 -15.61 -0.88 2.44
C THR A 304 -15.60 -2.05 3.43
N THR A 305 -16.25 -1.91 4.58
CA THR A 305 -16.32 -2.95 5.62
C THR A 305 -17.11 -4.16 5.14
N LEU A 306 -18.28 -3.92 4.53
CA LEU A 306 -19.13 -4.98 3.99
C LEU A 306 -18.34 -5.83 2.99
N TYR A 307 -17.78 -5.21 1.96
CA TYR A 307 -17.09 -5.96 0.91
C TYR A 307 -15.75 -6.56 1.37
N LYS A 308 -15.03 -5.96 2.33
CA LYS A 308 -13.86 -6.61 2.93
C LYS A 308 -14.24 -7.90 3.65
N LYS A 309 -15.31 -7.88 4.45
CA LYS A 309 -15.81 -9.07 5.14
C LYS A 309 -16.39 -10.09 4.15
N ALA A 310 -17.08 -9.64 3.11
CA ALA A 310 -17.61 -10.51 2.07
C ALA A 310 -16.48 -11.26 1.36
N LEU A 311 -15.39 -10.58 0.97
CA LEU A 311 -14.23 -11.23 0.38
C LEU A 311 -13.61 -12.29 1.30
N ALA A 312 -13.54 -12.02 2.61
CA ALA A 312 -13.08 -13.03 3.57
C ALA A 312 -14.04 -14.22 3.67
N GLY A 313 -15.36 -13.98 3.61
CA GLY A 313 -16.37 -15.05 3.58
C GLY A 313 -16.27 -15.92 2.33
N VAL A 314 -16.02 -15.33 1.16
CA VAL A 314 -15.74 -16.06 -0.09
C VAL A 314 -14.48 -16.91 0.06
N LEU A 315 -13.38 -16.32 0.57
CA LEU A 315 -12.13 -17.04 0.82
C LEU A 315 -12.37 -18.27 1.72
N MET A 316 -13.08 -18.09 2.84
CA MET A 316 -13.39 -19.17 3.76
C MET A 316 -14.22 -20.27 3.09
N THR A 317 -15.17 -19.91 2.22
CA THR A 317 -15.98 -20.86 1.47
C THR A 317 -15.12 -21.69 0.52
N PHE A 318 -14.19 -21.05 -0.18
CA PHE A 318 -13.27 -21.76 -1.07
C PHE A 318 -12.29 -22.65 -0.31
N GLN A 319 -11.73 -22.17 0.79
CA GLN A 319 -10.82 -22.95 1.65
C GLN A 319 -11.51 -24.22 2.18
N GLU A 320 -12.73 -24.12 2.69
CA GLU A 320 -13.49 -25.28 3.18
C GLU A 320 -13.67 -26.34 2.08
N ARG A 321 -14.02 -25.91 0.86
CA ARG A 321 -14.18 -26.82 -0.27
C ARG A 321 -12.85 -27.44 -0.70
N ILE A 322 -11.81 -26.64 -0.84
CA ILE A 322 -10.46 -27.10 -1.20
C ILE A 322 -9.98 -28.15 -0.19
N PHE A 323 -10.07 -27.85 1.10
CA PHE A 323 -9.60 -28.77 2.15
C PHE A 323 -10.45 -30.06 2.21
N ARG A 324 -11.77 -29.97 1.95
CA ARG A 324 -12.62 -31.15 1.82
C ARG A 324 -12.13 -32.04 0.67
N TYR A 325 -11.89 -31.48 -0.52
CA TYR A 325 -11.41 -32.24 -1.66
C TYR A 325 -10.01 -32.82 -1.44
N LEU A 326 -9.09 -32.04 -0.87
CA LEU A 326 -7.74 -32.53 -0.54
C LEU A 326 -7.78 -33.68 0.45
N LYS A 327 -8.67 -33.66 1.44
CA LYS A 327 -8.86 -34.74 2.40
C LYS A 327 -9.37 -36.01 1.68
N LEU A 328 -10.42 -35.87 0.87
CA LEU A 328 -10.99 -37.00 0.11
C LEU A 328 -9.97 -37.65 -0.84
N LEU A 329 -9.18 -36.86 -1.55
CA LEU A 329 -8.08 -37.32 -2.41
C LEU A 329 -6.97 -38.03 -1.61
N GLY A 330 -6.69 -37.60 -0.37
CA GLY A 330 -5.67 -38.20 0.50
C GLY A 330 -6.07 -39.52 1.11
N GLU A 331 -7.37 -39.82 1.27
CA GLU A 331 -7.90 -41.03 1.90
C GLU A 331 -7.86 -42.25 0.96
N LYS A 332 -7.45 -42.10 -0.30
CA LYS A 332 -7.27 -43.17 -1.33
C LYS A 332 -8.50 -44.04 -1.56
N GLU A 333 -9.68 -43.61 -1.17
CA GLU A 333 -10.92 -44.28 -1.55
C GLU A 333 -11.24 -43.99 -3.02
N MET A 334 -11.88 -44.95 -3.72
CA MET A 334 -12.39 -44.70 -5.06
C MET A 334 -13.44 -43.58 -4.97
N MET A 335 -13.15 -42.46 -5.61
CA MET A 335 -14.10 -41.36 -5.68
C MET A 335 -15.29 -41.77 -6.58
N GLU A 336 -16.50 -41.41 -6.15
CA GLU A 336 -17.67 -41.53 -7.01
C GLU A 336 -17.56 -40.56 -8.20
N ASP A 337 -18.03 -40.98 -9.37
CA ASP A 337 -17.98 -40.13 -10.58
C ASP A 337 -18.64 -38.77 -10.38
N SER A 338 -19.73 -38.70 -9.62
CA SER A 338 -20.42 -37.49 -9.24
C SER A 338 -19.54 -36.48 -8.48
N LEU A 339 -18.64 -36.99 -7.63
CA LEU A 339 -17.70 -36.16 -6.87
C LEU A 339 -16.56 -35.64 -7.76
N ILE A 340 -16.13 -36.47 -8.72
CA ILE A 340 -15.14 -36.07 -9.72
C ILE A 340 -15.71 -34.94 -10.61
N GLU A 341 -16.96 -35.07 -11.04
CA GLU A 341 -17.65 -34.02 -11.81
C GLU A 341 -17.81 -32.72 -10.99
N GLU A 342 -18.18 -32.78 -9.70
CA GLU A 342 -18.26 -31.65 -8.80
C GLU A 342 -16.90 -30.96 -8.65
N LEU A 343 -15.83 -31.73 -8.47
CA LEU A 343 -14.46 -31.20 -8.35
C LEU A 343 -14.00 -30.52 -9.63
N ASN A 344 -14.22 -31.15 -10.78
CA ASN A 344 -13.86 -30.56 -12.07
C ASN A 344 -14.62 -29.25 -12.32
N HIS A 345 -15.93 -29.26 -12.04
CA HIS A 345 -16.73 -28.03 -12.14
C HIS A 345 -16.16 -26.89 -11.24
N PHE A 346 -15.81 -27.21 -10.00
CA PHE A 346 -15.23 -26.25 -9.07
C PHE A 346 -13.90 -25.70 -9.58
N LEU A 347 -13.00 -26.57 -10.08
CA LEU A 347 -11.70 -26.15 -10.61
C LEU A 347 -11.87 -25.26 -11.86
N GLU A 348 -12.67 -25.70 -12.82
CA GLU A 348 -12.78 -25.03 -14.11
C GLU A 348 -13.63 -23.76 -14.05
N LYS A 349 -14.77 -23.80 -13.36
CA LYS A 349 -15.74 -22.70 -13.39
C LYS A 349 -15.56 -21.69 -12.26
N GLU A 350 -15.20 -22.15 -11.07
CA GLU A 350 -15.10 -21.24 -9.92
C GLU A 350 -13.65 -20.79 -9.68
N LEU A 351 -12.67 -21.66 -9.84
CA LEU A 351 -11.25 -21.33 -9.68
C LEU A 351 -10.55 -20.94 -10.99
N CYS A 352 -11.22 -21.12 -12.15
CA CYS A 352 -10.67 -20.86 -13.48
C CYS A 352 -9.34 -21.62 -13.74
N ILE A 353 -9.18 -22.80 -13.16
CA ILE A 353 -8.02 -23.67 -13.35
C ILE A 353 -8.35 -24.65 -14.48
N ILE A 354 -7.54 -24.63 -15.53
CA ILE A 354 -7.61 -25.63 -16.62
C ILE A 354 -6.73 -26.80 -16.21
N PRO A 355 -7.31 -27.99 -15.96
CA PRO A 355 -6.51 -29.18 -15.67
C PRO A 355 -5.56 -29.47 -16.86
N PRO A 356 -4.33 -29.96 -16.59
CA PRO A 356 -3.47 -30.44 -17.69
C PRO A 356 -4.17 -31.57 -18.43
N GLU A 357 -4.06 -31.56 -19.77
CA GLU A 357 -4.52 -32.67 -20.58
C GLU A 357 -3.79 -33.94 -20.14
N GLY A 358 -4.54 -34.96 -19.69
CA GLY A 358 -4.03 -36.21 -19.17
C GLY A 358 -3.56 -37.17 -20.26
#